data_09e4a8d3ab486ccf057f94146e0e3ddc
#
_entry.id   09e4a8d3ab486ccf057f94146e0e3ddc
#
_cell.length_a   1.000
_cell.length_b   1.000
_cell.length_c   1.000
_cell.angle_alpha   90.00
_cell.angle_beta   90.00
_cell.angle_gamma   90.00
#
_symmetry.space_group_name_H-M   'P 1'
#
loop_
_entity.id
_entity.type
_entity.pdbx_description
1 polymer ?
#
loop_
_entity_poly.entity_id
_entity_poly.type
_entity_poly.pdbx_seq_one_letter_code
_entity_poly.pdbx_strand_id
1 'polypeptide(L)'
;MKRLRKIYLEISNVCNLHCTFCPGTRREKRFMTADEFATLLPKLRPWTDYLYFHLMGEPLCHPELAEFLRLAGDTGFKVILTTNGTLLEEKREILLNAPALHKVNISLHAFEANDLSVPFETYLSRCFSFGQAAEGKFLVVYRLWNGGGAEQRNPEILSAMERAFPAPWDVQPRGTQIAQRVYLEYGDKFDWPDLSAPDGGERAFCHGLQDQVGVLCDGTVVPCCLDHEGDIALGNLFETTLEEIWETPRAKAIYQGFAQKKAAEEVWVCQTVSVSSKEPLLFSAC
;
A
#
# COMPACT_ATOMS: atom_id res chain seq x y z
N MET A 1 -5.83 -24.42 -5.83
CA MET A 1 -5.03 -23.17 -5.82
C MET A 1 -5.29 -22.40 -4.53
N LYS A 2 -4.25 -21.96 -3.82
CA LYS A 2 -4.39 -21.21 -2.57
C LYS A 2 -4.72 -19.76 -2.93
N ARG A 3 -5.84 -19.20 -2.43
CA ARG A 3 -6.17 -17.79 -2.64
C ARG A 3 -5.25 -16.88 -1.82
N LEU A 4 -4.85 -15.79 -2.41
CA LEU A 4 -4.09 -14.73 -1.76
C LEU A 4 -5.04 -13.84 -0.94
N ARG A 5 -4.54 -13.32 0.17
CA ARG A 5 -5.30 -12.34 0.97
C ARG A 5 -5.45 -11.02 0.25
N LYS A 6 -4.45 -10.64 -0.55
CA LYS A 6 -4.39 -9.37 -1.27
C LYS A 6 -3.42 -9.44 -2.45
N ILE A 7 -3.66 -8.61 -3.43
CA ILE A 7 -2.71 -8.31 -4.51
C ILE A 7 -2.48 -6.81 -4.53
N TYR A 8 -1.23 -6.40 -4.46
CA TYR A 8 -0.82 -5.03 -4.73
C TYR A 8 -0.80 -4.82 -6.23
N LEU A 9 -1.49 -3.82 -6.71
CA LEU A 9 -1.52 -3.46 -8.11
C LEU A 9 -1.14 -1.99 -8.24
N GLU A 10 0.06 -1.75 -8.72
CA GLU A 10 0.56 -0.42 -8.98
C GLU A 10 -0.11 0.14 -10.24
N ILE A 11 -1.15 0.93 -10.07
CA ILE A 11 -1.83 1.58 -11.19
C ILE A 11 -1.02 2.76 -11.77
N SER A 12 -0.05 3.25 -11.00
CA SER A 12 0.87 4.32 -11.39
C SER A 12 2.07 4.32 -10.46
N ASN A 13 3.25 4.64 -11.00
CA ASN A 13 4.45 4.97 -10.23
C ASN A 13 4.76 6.48 -10.22
N VAL A 14 3.82 7.31 -10.70
CA VAL A 14 3.89 8.77 -10.64
C VAL A 14 3.39 9.24 -9.27
N CYS A 15 4.15 10.10 -8.61
CA CYS A 15 3.78 10.73 -7.35
C CYS A 15 3.97 12.23 -7.43
N ASN A 16 3.10 12.98 -6.78
CA ASN A 16 3.18 14.43 -6.67
C ASN A 16 4.02 14.90 -5.46
N LEU A 17 4.56 13.97 -4.69
CA LEU A 17 5.45 14.22 -3.55
C LEU A 17 6.81 13.51 -3.70
N HIS A 18 7.78 13.94 -2.86
CA HIS A 18 9.12 13.39 -2.76
C HIS A 18 9.49 13.21 -1.28
N CYS A 19 8.73 12.36 -0.58
CA CYS A 19 8.91 12.14 0.85
C CYS A 19 10.33 11.68 1.18
N THR A 20 10.94 12.25 2.21
CA THR A 20 12.32 11.96 2.62
C THR A 20 12.56 10.50 3.03
N PHE A 21 11.50 9.76 3.37
CA PHE A 21 11.54 8.35 3.72
C PHE A 21 11.26 7.40 2.53
N CYS A 22 10.85 7.94 1.38
CA CYS A 22 10.49 7.14 0.21
C CYS A 22 11.69 7.06 -0.75
N PRO A 23 12.10 5.85 -1.18
CA PRO A 23 13.23 5.70 -2.10
C PRO A 23 12.91 6.22 -3.51
N GLY A 24 11.63 6.44 -3.81
CA GLY A 24 11.21 6.69 -5.17
C GLY A 24 11.36 5.44 -6.06
N THR A 25 11.44 5.63 -7.36
CA THR A 25 11.76 4.54 -8.32
C THR A 25 12.55 5.07 -9.50
N ARG A 26 13.49 4.26 -9.98
CA ARG A 26 14.30 4.52 -11.20
C ARG A 26 13.57 4.06 -12.47
N ARG A 27 12.49 3.27 -12.32
CA ARG A 27 11.67 2.81 -13.46
C ARG A 27 11.05 4.00 -14.19
N GLU A 28 10.80 3.84 -15.47
CA GLU A 28 10.08 4.83 -16.26
C GLU A 28 8.75 5.22 -15.60
N LYS A 29 8.48 6.51 -15.49
CA LYS A 29 7.25 7.03 -14.90
C LYS A 29 6.09 6.82 -15.85
N ARG A 30 5.06 6.10 -15.39
CA ARG A 30 3.87 5.83 -16.21
C ARG A 30 2.60 5.70 -15.38
N PHE A 31 1.49 5.87 -16.07
CA PHE A 31 0.17 5.44 -15.63
C PHE A 31 -0.19 4.16 -16.40
N MET A 32 -0.77 3.18 -15.71
CA MET A 32 -1.39 2.04 -16.37
C MET A 32 -2.61 2.54 -17.15
N THR A 33 -2.86 2.04 -18.35
CA THR A 33 -4.08 2.40 -19.09
C THR A 33 -5.28 1.60 -18.61
N ALA A 34 -6.50 2.10 -18.86
CA ALA A 34 -7.73 1.38 -18.52
C ALA A 34 -7.82 0.02 -19.24
N ASP A 35 -7.33 -0.09 -20.47
CA ASP A 35 -7.30 -1.34 -21.23
C ASP A 35 -6.31 -2.36 -20.63
N GLU A 36 -5.11 -1.90 -20.23
CA GLU A 36 -4.15 -2.73 -19.52
C GLU A 36 -4.75 -3.26 -18.21
N PHE A 37 -5.37 -2.37 -17.43
CA PHE A 37 -6.04 -2.74 -16.18
C PHE A 37 -7.15 -3.76 -16.41
N ALA A 38 -8.03 -3.52 -17.38
CA ALA A 38 -9.11 -4.44 -17.73
C ALA A 38 -8.59 -5.83 -18.14
N THR A 39 -7.43 -5.89 -18.80
CA THR A 39 -6.77 -7.16 -19.18
C THR A 39 -6.26 -7.94 -17.97
N LEU A 40 -5.83 -7.25 -16.90
CA LEU A 40 -5.33 -7.90 -15.69
C LEU A 40 -6.45 -8.44 -14.77
N LEU A 41 -7.61 -7.78 -14.71
CA LEU A 41 -8.67 -8.13 -13.77
C LEU A 41 -9.10 -9.60 -13.84
N PRO A 42 -9.40 -10.20 -15.01
CA PRO A 42 -9.79 -11.61 -15.09
C PRO A 42 -8.66 -12.56 -14.69
N LYS A 43 -7.38 -12.18 -14.89
CA LYS A 43 -6.22 -12.97 -14.48
C LYS A 43 -6.01 -12.95 -12.96
N LEU A 44 -6.41 -11.86 -12.28
CA LEU A 44 -6.24 -11.68 -10.84
C LEU A 44 -7.45 -12.15 -10.02
N ARG A 45 -8.65 -12.13 -10.61
CA ARG A 45 -9.91 -12.45 -9.90
C ARG A 45 -9.93 -13.84 -9.24
N PRO A 46 -9.39 -14.91 -9.84
CA PRO A 46 -9.33 -16.22 -9.20
C PRO A 46 -8.48 -16.25 -7.93
N TRP A 47 -7.53 -15.31 -7.78
CA TRP A 47 -6.53 -15.31 -6.72
C TRP A 47 -6.94 -14.51 -5.50
N THR A 48 -7.70 -13.42 -5.65
CA THR A 48 -8.08 -12.55 -4.54
C THR A 48 -9.41 -11.83 -4.79
N ASP A 49 -10.00 -11.33 -3.71
CA ASP A 49 -11.10 -10.36 -3.76
C ASP A 49 -10.62 -8.92 -3.54
N TYR A 50 -9.34 -8.72 -3.16
CA TYR A 50 -8.82 -7.43 -2.72
C TYR A 50 -7.66 -6.95 -3.58
N LEU A 51 -7.81 -5.78 -4.20
CA LEU A 51 -6.75 -5.06 -4.89
C LEU A 51 -6.30 -3.87 -4.04
N TYR A 52 -5.00 -3.78 -3.82
CA TYR A 52 -4.36 -2.66 -3.15
C TYR A 52 -3.72 -1.77 -4.19
N PHE A 53 -4.32 -0.59 -4.44
CA PHE A 53 -3.77 0.39 -5.38
C PHE A 53 -2.64 1.15 -4.71
N HIS A 54 -1.54 0.44 -4.54
CA HIS A 54 -0.31 1.02 -4.04
C HIS A 54 0.87 0.03 -4.21
N LEU A 55 2.01 0.56 -4.50
CA LEU A 55 3.37 0.07 -4.44
C LEU A 55 4.25 1.30 -4.39
N MET A 56 4.49 1.91 -5.53
CA MET A 56 5.03 3.27 -5.62
C MET A 56 3.98 4.22 -6.20
N GLY A 57 4.32 5.52 -6.23
CA GLY A 57 3.42 6.54 -6.77
C GLY A 57 2.31 6.97 -5.80
N GLU A 58 1.44 7.82 -6.31
CA GLU A 58 0.23 8.30 -5.64
C GLU A 58 -0.99 7.94 -6.49
N PRO A 59 -1.85 7.02 -6.05
CA PRO A 59 -2.98 6.57 -6.86
C PRO A 59 -3.96 7.68 -7.21
N LEU A 60 -4.08 8.72 -6.39
CA LEU A 60 -4.96 9.87 -6.67
C LEU A 60 -4.42 10.77 -7.80
N CYS A 61 -3.14 10.63 -8.19
CA CYS A 61 -2.61 11.28 -9.39
C CYS A 61 -3.13 10.64 -10.68
N HIS A 62 -3.69 9.43 -10.62
CA HIS A 62 -4.12 8.73 -11.82
C HIS A 62 -5.29 9.46 -12.50
N PRO A 63 -5.16 9.85 -13.78
CA PRO A 63 -6.20 10.63 -14.47
C PRO A 63 -7.51 9.84 -14.62
N GLU A 64 -7.44 8.53 -14.81
CA GLU A 64 -8.57 7.63 -15.03
C GLU A 64 -8.99 6.87 -13.76
N LEU A 65 -8.67 7.36 -12.55
CA LEU A 65 -8.96 6.66 -11.29
C LEU A 65 -10.43 6.23 -11.17
N ALA A 66 -11.38 7.07 -11.62
CA ALA A 66 -12.80 6.75 -11.59
C ALA A 66 -13.12 5.50 -12.40
N GLU A 67 -12.53 5.36 -13.58
CA GLU A 67 -12.71 4.21 -14.45
C GLU A 67 -12.09 2.95 -13.85
N PHE A 68 -10.92 3.03 -13.23
CA PHE A 68 -10.30 1.91 -12.53
C PHE A 68 -11.17 1.39 -11.38
N LEU A 69 -11.73 2.30 -10.58
CA LEU A 69 -12.65 1.94 -9.49
C LEU A 69 -13.93 1.29 -10.02
N ARG A 70 -14.46 1.79 -11.14
CA ARG A 70 -15.64 1.21 -11.80
C ARG A 70 -15.35 -0.21 -12.31
N LEU A 71 -14.29 -0.40 -13.09
CA LEU A 71 -13.88 -1.69 -13.65
C LEU A 71 -13.59 -2.73 -12.55
N ALA A 72 -12.93 -2.32 -11.47
CA ALA A 72 -12.71 -3.18 -10.31
C ALA A 72 -14.03 -3.62 -9.67
N GLY A 73 -14.98 -2.68 -9.51
CA GLY A 73 -16.32 -2.98 -8.99
C GLY A 73 -17.11 -3.93 -9.86
N ASP A 74 -17.14 -3.70 -11.16
CA ASP A 74 -17.85 -4.53 -12.14
C ASP A 74 -17.32 -5.98 -12.16
N THR A 75 -16.03 -6.16 -11.85
CA THR A 75 -15.42 -7.49 -11.72
C THR A 75 -15.47 -8.06 -10.30
N GLY A 76 -16.11 -7.36 -9.35
CA GLY A 76 -16.36 -7.83 -7.99
C GLY A 76 -15.16 -7.70 -7.04
N PHE A 77 -14.17 -6.87 -7.38
CA PHE A 77 -13.08 -6.57 -6.47
C PHE A 77 -13.45 -5.51 -5.43
N LYS A 78 -12.79 -5.60 -4.28
CA LYS A 78 -12.73 -4.58 -3.25
C LYS A 78 -11.39 -3.88 -3.34
N VAL A 79 -11.42 -2.55 -3.45
CA VAL A 79 -10.22 -1.73 -3.61
C VAL A 79 -9.80 -1.12 -2.29
N ILE A 80 -8.52 -1.20 -1.99
CA ILE A 80 -7.86 -0.49 -0.90
C ILE A 80 -6.89 0.53 -1.51
N LEU A 81 -7.03 1.79 -1.13
CA LEU A 81 -6.13 2.87 -1.53
C LEU A 81 -5.19 3.22 -0.39
N THR A 82 -3.95 3.58 -0.72
CA THR A 82 -3.05 4.30 0.18
C THR A 82 -2.64 5.59 -0.51
N THR A 83 -2.84 6.72 0.16
CA THR A 83 -2.61 8.06 -0.38
C THR A 83 -1.87 8.96 0.59
N ASN A 84 -1.11 9.92 0.06
CA ASN A 84 -0.51 11.00 0.83
C ASN A 84 -1.52 12.08 1.26
N GLY A 85 -2.76 11.99 0.81
CA GLY A 85 -3.87 12.85 1.21
C GLY A 85 -3.95 14.21 0.51
N THR A 86 -2.96 14.62 -0.27
CA THR A 86 -2.92 15.97 -0.86
C THR A 86 -4.01 16.23 -1.91
N LEU A 87 -4.48 15.18 -2.58
CA LEU A 87 -5.49 15.25 -3.64
C LEU A 87 -6.89 14.80 -3.20
N LEU A 88 -7.10 14.55 -1.90
CA LEU A 88 -8.40 14.06 -1.38
C LEU A 88 -9.55 14.99 -1.70
N GLU A 89 -9.34 16.32 -1.64
CA GLU A 89 -10.41 17.28 -1.95
C GLU A 89 -10.78 17.23 -3.43
N GLU A 90 -9.79 17.15 -4.31
CA GLU A 90 -10.01 17.06 -5.76
C GLU A 90 -10.73 15.76 -6.17
N LYS A 91 -10.36 14.64 -5.56
CA LYS A 91 -10.89 13.32 -5.87
C LYS A 91 -12.07 12.90 -4.99
N ARG A 92 -12.55 13.79 -4.12
CA ARG A 92 -13.57 13.52 -3.10
C ARG A 92 -14.80 12.80 -3.66
N GLU A 93 -15.43 13.36 -4.68
CA GLU A 93 -16.66 12.82 -5.25
C GLU A 93 -16.44 11.45 -5.90
N ILE A 94 -15.30 11.26 -6.57
CA ILE A 94 -14.94 9.98 -7.17
C ILE A 94 -14.85 8.91 -6.07
N LEU A 95 -14.15 9.20 -4.97
CA LEU A 95 -13.92 8.24 -3.90
C LEU A 95 -15.20 7.94 -3.12
N LEU A 96 -15.98 8.97 -2.77
CA LEU A 96 -17.21 8.80 -1.97
C LEU A 96 -18.33 8.04 -2.69
N ASN A 97 -18.29 8.02 -4.03
CA ASN A 97 -19.28 7.36 -4.87
C ASN A 97 -18.78 6.06 -5.54
N ALA A 98 -17.59 5.57 -5.19
CA ALA A 98 -17.02 4.34 -5.76
C ALA A 98 -17.45 3.08 -4.99
N PRO A 99 -18.34 2.22 -5.56
CA PRO A 99 -18.82 1.02 -4.85
C PRO A 99 -17.72 0.00 -4.55
N ALA A 100 -16.67 -0.04 -5.39
CA ALA A 100 -15.53 -0.92 -5.18
C ALA A 100 -14.64 -0.51 -4.01
N LEU A 101 -14.70 0.77 -3.59
CA LEU A 101 -13.80 1.28 -2.56
C LEU A 101 -14.17 0.70 -1.19
N HIS A 102 -13.24 -0.05 -0.63
CA HIS A 102 -13.40 -0.73 0.63
C HIS A 102 -12.65 -0.04 1.78
N LYS A 103 -11.48 0.53 1.47
CA LYS A 103 -10.63 1.18 2.47
C LYS A 103 -9.75 2.26 1.83
N VAL A 104 -9.58 3.37 2.53
CA VAL A 104 -8.60 4.42 2.21
C VAL A 104 -7.65 4.59 3.40
N ASN A 105 -6.37 4.38 3.16
CA ASN A 105 -5.31 4.71 4.11
C ASN A 105 -4.75 6.08 3.76
N ILE A 106 -4.70 6.99 4.72
CA ILE A 106 -4.18 8.36 4.54
C ILE A 106 -2.92 8.50 5.37
N SER A 107 -1.79 8.68 4.70
CA SER A 107 -0.46 8.79 5.34
C SER A 107 -0.22 10.23 5.79
N LEU A 108 -0.73 10.62 6.97
CA LEU A 108 -0.62 11.99 7.48
C LEU A 108 0.84 12.43 7.70
N HIS A 109 1.71 11.48 8.04
CA HIS A 109 3.15 11.71 8.21
C HIS A 109 3.87 12.13 6.91
N ALA A 110 3.23 11.94 5.74
CA ALA A 110 3.78 12.39 4.47
C ALA A 110 3.93 13.91 4.40
N PHE A 111 3.13 14.68 5.14
CA PHE A 111 3.23 16.13 5.16
C PHE A 111 4.58 16.60 5.71
N GLU A 112 4.99 16.07 6.86
CA GLU A 112 6.25 16.45 7.52
C GLU A 112 7.49 16.06 6.70
N ALA A 113 7.37 15.05 5.85
CA ALA A 113 8.43 14.56 4.99
C ALA A 113 8.60 15.36 3.68
N ASN A 114 7.85 16.46 3.52
CA ASN A 114 7.86 17.30 2.32
C ASN A 114 7.76 18.78 2.68
N ASP A 115 8.20 19.63 1.76
CA ASP A 115 7.96 21.07 1.81
C ASP A 115 6.76 21.42 0.94
N LEU A 116 5.58 21.42 1.55
CA LEU A 116 4.32 21.66 0.85
C LEU A 116 3.90 23.13 0.94
N SER A 117 3.47 23.71 -0.17
CA SER A 117 2.97 25.09 -0.22
C SER A 117 1.61 25.28 0.46
N VAL A 118 0.83 24.20 0.64
CA VAL A 118 -0.45 24.26 1.35
C VAL A 118 -0.21 24.35 2.87
N PRO A 119 -0.89 25.26 3.60
CA PRO A 119 -0.77 25.31 5.04
C PRO A 119 -1.17 23.99 5.70
N PHE A 120 -0.43 23.57 6.73
CA PHE A 120 -0.62 22.29 7.43
C PHE A 120 -2.04 22.11 7.95
N GLU A 121 -2.61 23.14 8.57
CA GLU A 121 -3.99 23.08 9.07
C GLU A 121 -5.02 22.89 7.95
N THR A 122 -4.78 23.49 6.79
CA THR A 122 -5.62 23.29 5.60
C THR A 122 -5.55 21.85 5.09
N TYR A 123 -4.35 21.28 5.04
CA TYR A 123 -4.15 19.87 4.68
C TYR A 123 -4.90 18.95 5.64
N LEU A 124 -4.71 19.11 6.95
CA LEU A 124 -5.41 18.31 7.97
C LEU A 124 -6.92 18.46 7.87
N SER A 125 -7.42 19.69 7.72
CA SER A 125 -8.85 19.95 7.57
C SER A 125 -9.46 19.19 6.39
N ARG A 126 -8.77 19.18 5.24
CA ARG A 126 -9.21 18.42 4.05
C ARG A 126 -9.21 16.91 4.31
N CYS A 127 -8.15 16.37 4.92
CA CYS A 127 -8.07 14.96 5.28
C CYS A 127 -9.20 14.55 6.24
N PHE A 128 -9.45 15.32 7.29
CA PHE A 128 -10.46 15.00 8.29
C PHE A 128 -11.88 15.18 7.77
N SER A 129 -12.14 16.24 7.01
CA SER A 129 -13.42 16.45 6.32
C SER A 129 -13.76 15.30 5.36
N PHE A 130 -12.76 14.76 4.67
CA PHE A 130 -12.94 13.55 3.85
C PHE A 130 -13.36 12.35 4.71
N GLY A 131 -12.67 12.09 5.83
CA GLY A 131 -13.01 10.99 6.73
C GLY A 131 -14.41 11.10 7.31
N GLN A 132 -14.84 12.32 7.71
CA GLN A 132 -16.20 12.58 8.16
C GLN A 132 -17.25 12.27 7.08
N ALA A 133 -17.00 12.69 5.84
CA ALA A 133 -17.89 12.40 4.72
C ALA A 133 -17.94 10.92 4.32
N ALA A 134 -16.90 10.16 4.65
CA ALA A 134 -16.78 8.72 4.38
C ALA A 134 -17.36 7.85 5.50
N GLU A 135 -17.76 8.43 6.65
CA GLU A 135 -18.32 7.68 7.76
C GLU A 135 -19.45 6.74 7.32
N GLY A 136 -19.36 5.49 7.77
CA GLY A 136 -20.34 4.46 7.43
C GLY A 136 -20.24 3.88 6.00
N LYS A 137 -19.56 4.54 5.05
CA LYS A 137 -19.45 4.09 3.66
C LYS A 137 -18.37 3.02 3.49
N PHE A 138 -17.13 3.35 3.81
CA PHE A 138 -15.97 2.46 3.76
C PHE A 138 -15.01 2.77 4.91
N LEU A 139 -13.95 1.99 5.03
CA LEU A 139 -12.94 2.20 6.09
C LEU A 139 -12.03 3.37 5.71
N VAL A 140 -11.81 4.30 6.64
CA VAL A 140 -10.76 5.33 6.55
C VAL A 140 -9.76 5.09 7.67
N VAL A 141 -8.48 5.06 7.33
CA VAL A 141 -7.40 4.85 8.29
C VAL A 141 -6.37 5.96 8.13
N TYR A 142 -6.28 6.80 9.14
CA TYR A 142 -5.20 7.76 9.26
C TYR A 142 -3.96 7.07 9.80
N ARG A 143 -2.82 7.23 9.12
CA ARG A 143 -1.57 6.57 9.47
C ARG A 143 -0.53 7.57 9.94
N LEU A 144 0.06 7.28 11.10
CA LEU A 144 1.26 7.91 11.63
C LEU A 144 2.34 6.82 11.73
N TRP A 145 2.90 6.44 10.56
CA TRP A 145 3.93 5.40 10.45
C TRP A 145 5.32 6.04 10.37
N ASN A 146 5.63 6.82 11.38
CA ASN A 146 6.85 7.62 11.52
C ASN A 146 7.53 7.40 12.87
N GLY A 147 7.12 6.43 13.67
CA GLY A 147 7.73 6.11 14.96
C GLY A 147 9.24 5.87 14.81
N GLY A 148 10.04 6.53 15.64
CA GLY A 148 11.49 6.55 15.52
C GLY A 148 12.07 7.37 14.36
N GLY A 149 11.22 8.10 13.64
CA GLY A 149 11.59 8.99 12.53
C GLY A 149 11.21 10.45 12.81
N ALA A 150 10.64 11.14 11.79
CA ALA A 150 10.13 12.51 11.93
C ALA A 150 8.73 12.50 12.57
N GLU A 151 8.64 12.82 13.84
CA GLU A 151 7.40 12.78 14.63
C GLU A 151 7.00 14.16 15.21
N GLN A 152 7.68 15.23 14.80
CA GLN A 152 7.56 16.55 15.43
C GLN A 152 6.14 17.09 15.35
N ARG A 153 5.41 16.77 14.27
CA ARG A 153 4.04 17.23 14.06
C ARG A 153 2.95 16.32 14.57
N ASN A 154 3.30 15.13 15.11
CA ASN A 154 2.29 14.20 15.63
C ASN A 154 1.39 14.83 16.72
N PRO A 155 1.90 15.64 17.69
CA PRO A 155 1.04 16.30 18.66
C PRO A 155 0.02 17.28 18.03
N GLU A 156 0.44 18.03 17.02
CA GLU A 156 -0.44 18.95 16.29
C GLU A 156 -1.53 18.20 15.50
N ILE A 157 -1.14 17.08 14.86
CA ILE A 157 -2.06 16.20 14.13
C ILE A 157 -3.11 15.64 15.09
N LEU A 158 -2.70 15.12 16.25
CA LEU A 158 -3.61 14.55 17.24
C LEU A 158 -4.58 15.61 17.80
N SER A 159 -4.07 16.79 18.15
CA SER A 159 -4.92 17.88 18.63
C SER A 159 -5.95 18.33 17.57
N ALA A 160 -5.56 18.39 16.30
CA ALA A 160 -6.48 18.70 15.22
C ALA A 160 -7.49 17.56 14.98
N MET A 161 -7.07 16.31 15.14
CA MET A 161 -7.93 15.13 15.01
C MET A 161 -8.96 15.06 16.12
N GLU A 162 -8.59 15.36 17.37
CA GLU A 162 -9.53 15.44 18.50
C GLU A 162 -10.61 16.51 18.30
N ARG A 163 -10.27 17.62 17.67
CA ARG A 163 -11.27 18.65 17.31
C ARG A 163 -12.21 18.18 16.20
N ALA A 164 -11.71 17.41 15.25
CA ALA A 164 -12.52 16.90 14.13
C ALA A 164 -13.37 15.67 14.52
N PHE A 165 -12.84 14.83 15.38
CA PHE A 165 -13.47 13.60 15.88
C PHE A 165 -13.41 13.58 17.41
N PRO A 166 -14.39 14.20 18.09
CA PRO A 166 -14.39 14.31 19.56
C PRO A 166 -14.37 12.94 20.25
N ALA A 167 -13.65 12.85 21.37
CA ALA A 167 -13.62 11.70 22.25
C ALA A 167 -15.01 11.32 22.80
N PRO A 168 -15.25 10.08 23.25
CA PRO A 168 -14.24 9.05 23.52
C PRO A 168 -13.83 8.26 22.26
N TRP A 169 -12.55 7.95 22.16
CA TRP A 169 -12.01 7.05 21.14
C TRP A 169 -11.90 5.62 21.70
N ASP A 170 -12.15 4.61 20.86
CA ASP A 170 -12.06 3.20 21.24
C ASP A 170 -10.69 2.63 20.82
N VAL A 171 -9.83 2.39 21.81
CA VAL A 171 -8.49 1.84 21.60
C VAL A 171 -8.58 0.33 21.41
N GLN A 172 -8.20 -0.15 20.23
CA GLN A 172 -8.22 -1.54 19.83
C GLN A 172 -6.81 -2.05 19.52
N PRO A 173 -6.55 -3.38 19.53
CA PRO A 173 -5.21 -3.93 19.25
C PRO A 173 -4.64 -3.58 17.87
N ARG A 174 -5.49 -3.20 16.91
CA ARG A 174 -5.10 -2.89 15.51
C ARG A 174 -5.28 -1.43 15.14
N GLY A 175 -5.36 -0.54 16.12
CA GLY A 175 -5.56 0.89 15.90
C GLY A 175 -6.65 1.45 16.77
N THR A 176 -6.78 2.75 16.82
CA THR A 176 -7.79 3.46 17.62
C THR A 176 -8.95 3.85 16.73
N GLN A 177 -10.16 3.37 17.04
CA GLN A 177 -11.35 3.83 16.34
C GLN A 177 -11.74 5.21 16.86
N ILE A 178 -11.79 6.20 15.96
CA ILE A 178 -12.07 7.60 16.30
C ILE A 178 -13.47 8.05 15.85
N ALA A 179 -14.07 7.33 14.90
CA ALA A 179 -15.46 7.49 14.46
C ALA A 179 -15.95 6.19 13.78
N GLN A 180 -17.18 6.16 13.31
CA GLN A 180 -17.73 5.00 12.64
C GLN A 180 -16.94 4.65 11.37
N ARG A 181 -16.21 3.52 11.39
CA ARG A 181 -15.32 3.07 10.29
C ARG A 181 -14.14 4.00 10.01
N VAL A 182 -13.79 4.88 10.96
CA VAL A 182 -12.63 5.77 10.89
C VAL A 182 -11.65 5.42 12.01
N TYR A 183 -10.40 5.21 11.65
CA TYR A 183 -9.37 4.69 12.56
C TYR A 183 -8.09 5.52 12.48
N LEU A 184 -7.32 5.52 13.57
CA LEU A 184 -5.95 5.98 13.64
C LEU A 184 -5.03 4.77 13.88
N GLU A 185 -4.01 4.60 13.04
CA GLU A 185 -2.97 3.58 13.16
C GLU A 185 -1.61 4.22 13.36
N TYR A 186 -0.84 3.68 14.30
CA TYR A 186 0.57 4.01 14.49
C TYR A 186 1.45 2.89 13.93
N GLY A 187 2.64 3.26 13.47
CA GLY A 187 3.66 2.31 13.02
C GLY A 187 5.04 2.92 13.08
N ASP A 188 6.04 2.08 13.25
CA ASP A 188 7.43 2.50 13.18
C ASP A 188 7.83 2.78 11.74
N LYS A 189 8.79 3.70 11.57
CA LYS A 189 9.49 3.87 10.30
C LYS A 189 10.20 2.56 9.97
N PHE A 190 10.06 2.10 8.75
CA PHE A 190 10.80 0.95 8.24
C PHE A 190 11.84 1.39 7.20
N ASP A 191 12.89 0.61 7.08
CA ASP A 191 13.88 0.81 6.04
C ASP A 191 13.48 0.00 4.79
N TRP A 192 13.58 0.64 3.63
CA TRP A 192 13.33 -0.02 2.37
C TRP A 192 14.41 -1.06 2.08
N PRO A 193 14.08 -2.17 1.38
CA PRO A 193 15.07 -3.12 0.95
C PRO A 193 16.17 -2.44 0.14
N ASP A 194 17.42 -2.77 0.45
CA ASP A 194 18.60 -2.23 -0.20
C ASP A 194 19.52 -3.37 -0.62
N LEU A 195 19.77 -3.49 -1.93
CA LEU A 195 20.66 -4.51 -2.50
C LEU A 195 22.10 -4.39 -2.01
N SER A 196 22.52 -3.22 -1.52
CA SER A 196 23.85 -2.97 -0.97
C SER A 196 23.98 -3.26 0.53
N ALA A 197 22.86 -3.53 1.21
CA ALA A 197 22.88 -3.79 2.64
C ALA A 197 23.53 -5.17 2.95
N PRO A 198 24.16 -5.32 4.13
CA PRO A 198 24.74 -6.60 4.54
C PRO A 198 23.69 -7.70 4.58
N ASP A 199 24.13 -8.93 4.27
CA ASP A 199 23.28 -10.12 4.37
C ASP A 199 22.66 -10.26 5.76
N GLY A 200 21.34 -10.30 5.85
CA GLY A 200 20.58 -10.44 7.10
C GLY A 200 20.56 -11.87 7.68
N GLY A 201 21.22 -12.83 7.01
CA GLY A 201 21.37 -14.21 7.45
C GLY A 201 20.34 -15.19 6.92
N GLU A 202 20.45 -16.46 7.31
CA GLU A 202 19.69 -17.57 6.72
C GLU A 202 18.20 -17.63 7.11
N ARG A 203 17.77 -16.89 8.14
CA ARG A 203 16.39 -16.90 8.63
C ARG A 203 15.63 -15.69 8.17
N ALA A 204 14.61 -15.90 7.34
CA ALA A 204 13.71 -14.85 6.91
C ALA A 204 12.25 -15.30 7.02
N PHE A 205 11.39 -14.39 7.46
CA PHE A 205 9.95 -14.53 7.34
C PHE A 205 9.43 -13.45 6.40
N CYS A 206 8.69 -13.85 5.40
CA CYS A 206 8.06 -12.91 4.47
C CYS A 206 6.66 -13.37 4.08
N HIS A 207 5.75 -12.42 3.94
CA HIS A 207 4.41 -12.66 3.39
C HIS A 207 4.42 -12.82 1.87
N GLY A 208 5.50 -12.43 1.21
CA GLY A 208 5.66 -12.55 -0.25
C GLY A 208 5.40 -13.97 -0.73
N LEU A 209 4.57 -14.11 -1.75
CA LEU A 209 4.09 -15.38 -2.28
C LEU A 209 3.35 -16.28 -1.27
N GLN A 210 3.36 -15.98 0.03
CA GLN A 210 2.60 -16.74 1.03
C GLN A 210 1.12 -16.36 1.03
N ASP A 211 0.83 -15.08 1.06
CA ASP A 211 -0.53 -14.55 1.08
C ASP A 211 -0.72 -13.25 0.25
N GLN A 212 0.34 -12.81 -0.42
CA GLN A 212 0.35 -11.60 -1.25
C GLN A 212 1.34 -11.69 -2.41
N VAL A 213 1.12 -10.86 -3.43
CA VAL A 213 2.07 -10.52 -4.50
C VAL A 213 1.91 -9.05 -4.87
N GLY A 214 2.90 -8.49 -5.55
CA GLY A 214 2.83 -7.19 -6.21
C GLY A 214 2.78 -7.34 -7.72
N VAL A 215 2.12 -6.40 -8.38
CA VAL A 215 2.10 -6.24 -9.83
C VAL A 215 2.44 -4.79 -10.12
N LEU A 216 3.57 -4.55 -10.77
CA LEU A 216 4.02 -3.23 -11.17
C LEU A 216 3.18 -2.70 -12.34
N CYS A 217 3.24 -1.39 -12.59
CA CYS A 217 2.39 -0.76 -13.62
C CYS A 217 2.72 -1.19 -15.06
N ASP A 218 3.82 -1.91 -15.28
CA ASP A 218 4.18 -2.55 -16.54
C ASP A 218 3.80 -4.04 -16.61
N GLY A 219 3.03 -4.53 -15.63
CA GLY A 219 2.59 -5.92 -15.55
C GLY A 219 3.58 -6.88 -14.89
N THR A 220 4.77 -6.42 -14.52
CA THR A 220 5.78 -7.25 -13.85
C THR A 220 5.27 -7.72 -12.48
N VAL A 221 5.32 -9.03 -12.23
CA VAL A 221 4.95 -9.64 -10.94
C VAL A 221 6.16 -9.70 -10.04
N VAL A 222 5.98 -9.24 -8.80
CA VAL A 222 6.99 -9.21 -7.74
C VAL A 222 6.47 -9.90 -6.47
N PRO A 223 7.32 -10.42 -5.57
CA PRO A 223 6.88 -11.16 -4.39
C PRO A 223 6.00 -10.34 -3.44
N CYS A 224 6.26 -9.05 -3.28
CA CYS A 224 5.51 -8.16 -2.39
C CYS A 224 5.67 -6.68 -2.78
N CYS A 225 4.98 -5.79 -2.05
CA CYS A 225 5.02 -4.35 -2.28
C CYS A 225 6.38 -3.68 -1.98
N LEU A 226 7.28 -4.34 -1.30
CA LEU A 226 8.62 -3.79 -1.00
C LEU A 226 9.60 -3.94 -2.16
N ASP A 227 9.34 -4.86 -3.09
CA ASP A 227 10.14 -4.99 -4.32
C ASP A 227 9.63 -4.00 -5.39
N HIS A 228 9.86 -2.74 -5.10
CA HIS A 228 9.34 -1.62 -5.89
C HIS A 228 10.13 -1.36 -7.20
N GLU A 229 11.32 -1.91 -7.33
CA GLU A 229 12.12 -1.82 -8.56
C GLU A 229 11.93 -3.04 -9.48
N GLY A 230 11.36 -4.14 -8.95
CA GLY A 230 11.22 -5.40 -9.69
C GLY A 230 12.52 -6.21 -9.72
N ASP A 231 13.37 -6.06 -8.71
CA ASP A 231 14.64 -6.78 -8.61
C ASP A 231 14.42 -8.31 -8.54
N ILE A 232 13.28 -8.72 -7.98
CA ILE A 232 12.84 -10.11 -7.92
C ILE A 232 11.67 -10.35 -8.88
N ALA A 233 11.77 -9.89 -10.12
CA ALA A 233 10.74 -10.15 -11.12
C ALA A 233 10.49 -11.65 -11.30
N LEU A 234 9.22 -12.05 -11.25
CA LEU A 234 8.79 -13.45 -11.36
C LEU A 234 8.22 -13.76 -12.75
N GLY A 235 7.80 -12.77 -13.49
CA GLY A 235 7.20 -12.83 -14.81
C GLY A 235 6.35 -11.60 -15.10
N ASN A 236 5.61 -11.60 -16.21
CA ASN A 236 4.78 -10.46 -16.60
C ASN A 236 3.35 -10.91 -16.95
N LEU A 237 2.34 -10.26 -16.34
CA LEU A 237 0.94 -10.62 -16.53
C LEU A 237 0.35 -10.21 -17.89
N PHE A 238 1.01 -9.33 -18.62
CA PHE A 238 0.62 -9.07 -20.02
C PHE A 238 1.01 -10.19 -20.95
N GLU A 239 2.05 -10.98 -20.60
CA GLU A 239 2.58 -12.07 -21.41
C GLU A 239 1.99 -13.43 -21.04
N THR A 240 1.71 -13.65 -19.73
CA THR A 240 1.30 -14.94 -19.20
C THR A 240 0.26 -14.83 -18.08
N THR A 241 -0.12 -15.93 -17.47
CA THR A 241 -1.05 -15.97 -16.33
C THR A 241 -0.31 -16.00 -15.01
N LEU A 242 -0.97 -15.58 -13.91
CA LEU A 242 -0.38 -15.66 -12.58
C LEU A 242 -0.13 -17.12 -12.16
N GLU A 243 -0.92 -18.07 -12.67
CA GLU A 243 -0.76 -19.49 -12.43
C GLU A 243 0.54 -20.02 -13.05
N GLU A 244 0.82 -19.68 -14.31
CA GLU A 244 2.06 -20.06 -14.99
C GLU A 244 3.28 -19.44 -14.29
N ILE A 245 3.21 -18.17 -13.87
CA ILE A 245 4.27 -17.51 -13.10
C ILE A 245 4.51 -18.26 -11.78
N TRP A 246 3.45 -18.68 -11.08
CA TRP A 246 3.55 -19.40 -9.81
C TRP A 246 4.22 -20.77 -9.95
N GLU A 247 4.06 -21.41 -11.11
CA GLU A 247 4.65 -22.70 -11.41
C GLU A 247 6.13 -22.65 -11.82
N THR A 248 6.69 -21.43 -12.03
CA THR A 248 8.10 -21.26 -12.37
C THR A 248 9.01 -21.79 -11.25
N PRO A 249 10.21 -22.32 -11.60
CA PRO A 249 11.19 -22.76 -10.60
C PRO A 249 11.53 -21.66 -9.58
N ARG A 250 11.69 -20.42 -10.05
CA ARG A 250 12.03 -19.25 -9.21
C ARG A 250 10.93 -18.96 -8.19
N ALA A 251 9.67 -18.84 -8.62
CA ALA A 251 8.55 -18.57 -7.72
C ALA A 251 8.39 -19.68 -6.68
N LYS A 252 8.52 -20.95 -7.09
CA LYS A 252 8.47 -22.12 -6.20
C LYS A 252 9.60 -22.11 -5.17
N ALA A 253 10.82 -21.81 -5.58
CA ALA A 253 11.98 -21.75 -4.68
C ALA A 253 11.76 -20.67 -3.60
N ILE A 254 11.32 -19.47 -3.98
CA ILE A 254 11.02 -18.38 -3.05
C ILE A 254 9.88 -18.76 -2.10
N TYR A 255 8.77 -19.27 -2.63
CA TYR A 255 7.64 -19.73 -1.83
C TYR A 255 8.05 -20.78 -0.78
N GLN A 256 8.81 -21.80 -1.19
CA GLN A 256 9.28 -22.87 -0.31
C GLN A 256 10.27 -22.37 0.72
N GLY A 257 11.19 -21.49 0.33
CA GLY A 257 12.14 -20.85 1.25
C GLY A 257 11.42 -20.12 2.38
N PHE A 258 10.49 -19.24 2.07
CA PHE A 258 9.73 -18.51 3.08
C PHE A 258 8.79 -19.41 3.91
N ALA A 259 8.20 -20.45 3.33
CA ALA A 259 7.39 -21.41 4.07
C ALA A 259 8.24 -22.17 5.12
N GLN A 260 9.52 -22.39 4.86
CA GLN A 260 10.48 -23.01 5.77
C GLN A 260 11.19 -22.01 6.68
N LYS A 261 10.85 -20.72 6.63
CA LYS A 261 11.54 -19.63 7.32
C LYS A 261 13.03 -19.53 6.97
N LYS A 262 13.38 -19.91 5.75
CA LYS A 262 14.72 -19.78 5.18
C LYS A 262 14.69 -18.71 4.10
N ALA A 263 15.72 -17.88 4.05
CA ALA A 263 15.95 -17.05 2.90
C ALA A 263 16.34 -17.96 1.73
N ALA A 264 15.66 -17.87 0.61
CA ALA A 264 16.17 -18.44 -0.62
C ALA A 264 17.37 -17.60 -1.08
N GLU A 265 18.39 -18.24 -1.68
CA GLU A 265 19.58 -17.52 -2.21
C GLU A 265 19.22 -16.37 -3.15
N GLU A 266 18.03 -16.43 -3.76
CA GLU A 266 17.52 -15.43 -4.70
C GLU A 266 16.75 -14.27 -4.04
N VAL A 267 16.64 -14.22 -2.69
CA VAL A 267 15.76 -13.29 -1.96
C VAL A 267 16.52 -12.45 -0.92
N TRP A 268 17.83 -12.35 -1.05
CA TRP A 268 18.67 -11.54 -0.16
C TRP A 268 18.22 -10.07 -0.06
N VAL A 269 17.56 -9.52 -1.09
CA VAL A 269 16.90 -8.21 -1.04
C VAL A 269 15.89 -8.09 0.11
N CYS A 270 15.17 -9.16 0.43
CA CYS A 270 14.19 -9.17 1.52
C CYS A 270 14.82 -9.40 2.90
N GLN A 271 16.08 -9.83 2.95
CA GLN A 271 16.81 -10.07 4.21
C GLN A 271 17.25 -8.78 4.87
N THR A 272 17.32 -7.69 4.12
CA THR A 272 17.79 -6.39 4.61
C THR A 272 16.73 -5.61 5.38
N VAL A 273 15.47 -6.05 5.35
CA VAL A 273 14.42 -5.46 6.20
C VAL A 273 14.63 -5.98 7.61
N SER A 274 15.26 -5.19 8.46
CA SER A 274 15.44 -5.51 9.88
C SER A 274 14.07 -5.62 10.55
N VAL A 275 13.60 -6.84 10.72
CA VAL A 275 12.49 -7.13 11.62
C VAL A 275 13.05 -6.95 13.02
N SER A 276 12.75 -5.81 13.66
CA SER A 276 13.09 -5.65 15.08
C SER A 276 12.48 -6.84 15.83
N SER A 277 13.29 -7.56 16.58
CA SER A 277 13.03 -8.86 17.21
C SER A 277 12.03 -8.83 18.37
N LYS A 278 11.09 -7.89 18.37
CA LYS A 278 10.05 -7.79 19.40
C LYS A 278 8.68 -7.95 18.74
N GLU A 279 8.18 -9.18 18.83
CA GLU A 279 6.85 -9.68 18.45
C GLU A 279 6.54 -9.76 16.95
N PRO A 280 5.71 -10.75 16.54
CA PRO A 280 5.14 -10.80 15.19
C PRO A 280 4.08 -9.71 15.07
N LEU A 281 4.51 -8.45 15.22
CA LEU A 281 3.68 -7.30 14.91
C LEU A 281 3.49 -7.30 13.39
N LEU A 282 2.39 -7.95 13.02
CA LEU A 282 1.48 -7.46 12.01
C LEU A 282 2.14 -6.51 10.99
N PHE A 283 2.84 -7.08 10.03
CA PHE A 283 2.93 -6.45 8.72
C PHE A 283 1.51 -6.38 8.09
N SER A 284 0.61 -5.65 8.74
CA SER A 284 -0.54 -5.04 8.08
C SER A 284 -0.09 -3.81 7.30
N ALA A 285 1.19 -3.52 7.34
CA ALA A 285 1.81 -2.36 6.71
C ALA A 285 1.89 -2.48 5.21
N CYS A 286 2.00 -3.63 4.72
CA CYS A 286 1.83 -3.81 3.30
C CYS A 286 0.42 -4.23 2.96
#